data_6d8823bcd4d1b6af7b75e0b485943915
#
_entry.id   6d8823bcd4d1b6af7b75e0b485943915
#
_cell.length_a   1.000
_cell.length_b   1.000
_cell.length_c   1.000
_cell.angle_alpha   90.00
_cell.angle_beta   90.00
_cell.angle_gamma   90.00
#
_symmetry.space_group_name_H-M   'P 1'
#
loop_
_entity.id
_entity.type
_entity.pdbx_description
1 polymer ?
#
loop_
_entity_poly.entity_id
_entity_poly.type
_entity_poly.pdbx_seq_one_letter_code
_entity_poly.pdbx_strand_id
1 'polypeptide(L)'
;MLTVSEARVLQIYFERQHVGHLLEEQDIWTLKYDASWSRSAQAFDLSPALPRHQLEHRDGSTVRTVQWFFDNLLPEEHLREAVCREANVRDAFDVLRYLGRESAGALTLLPPGEALPTDSAIVPLPDDALARRIRNLPQQTLIRDAPKKMSAAGAQHKLLLVIKEGELFEPAGATPSTHILKPDHPDVEHYPASAYNEFLTNRPYARRVTAWRSAA
;
A
#
# COMPACT_ATOMS: atom_id res chain seq x y z
N MET A 1 16.79 33.76 10.21
CA MET A 1 17.53 32.51 9.96
C MET A 1 16.57 31.58 9.22
N LEU A 2 16.70 31.44 7.91
CA LEU A 2 15.95 30.48 7.14
C LEU A 2 16.54 29.10 7.46
N THR A 3 15.82 28.30 8.21
CA THR A 3 16.15 26.88 8.37
C THR A 3 16.04 26.23 6.99
N VAL A 4 17.16 25.81 6.42
CA VAL A 4 17.16 24.94 5.25
C VAL A 4 16.45 23.66 5.69
N SER A 5 15.24 23.44 5.18
CA SER A 5 14.55 22.17 5.40
C SER A 5 15.38 21.09 4.72
N GLU A 6 15.94 20.17 5.50
CA GLU A 6 16.63 19.02 4.92
C GLU A 6 15.62 18.19 4.12
N ALA A 7 16.05 17.76 2.93
CA ALA A 7 15.23 16.89 2.09
C ALA A 7 14.90 15.59 2.83
N ARG A 8 13.62 15.23 2.90
CA ARG A 8 13.17 13.95 3.40
C ARG A 8 13.36 12.91 2.30
N VAL A 9 13.84 11.72 2.65
CA VAL A 9 14.18 10.68 1.68
C VAL A 9 13.57 9.34 2.11
N LEU A 10 13.02 8.61 1.14
CA LEU A 10 12.66 7.21 1.28
C LEU A 10 13.34 6.40 0.17
N GLN A 11 13.86 5.24 0.52
CA GLN A 11 14.35 4.25 -0.43
C GLN A 11 13.19 3.41 -0.90
N ILE A 12 13.10 3.15 -2.20
CA ILE A 12 12.03 2.37 -2.83
C ILE A 12 12.60 1.01 -3.22
N TYR A 13 11.89 -0.04 -2.84
CA TYR A 13 12.24 -1.41 -3.19
C TYR A 13 11.05 -2.11 -3.85
N PHE A 14 11.34 -2.98 -4.80
CA PHE A 14 10.45 -4.01 -5.31
C PHE A 14 11.04 -5.36 -4.91
N GLU A 15 10.33 -6.12 -4.08
CA GLU A 15 10.87 -7.30 -3.41
C GLU A 15 12.19 -6.97 -2.68
N ARG A 16 13.32 -7.40 -3.21
CA ARG A 16 14.66 -7.13 -2.66
C ARG A 16 15.52 -6.22 -3.56
N GLN A 17 14.98 -5.76 -4.69
CA GLN A 17 15.69 -4.92 -5.64
C GLN A 17 15.44 -3.45 -5.33
N HIS A 18 16.50 -2.67 -5.27
CA HIS A 18 16.41 -1.23 -5.09
C HIS A 18 15.91 -0.58 -6.40
N VAL A 19 14.76 0.06 -6.33
CA VAL A 19 14.12 0.74 -7.46
C VAL A 19 14.64 2.16 -7.60
N GLY A 20 14.88 2.84 -6.48
CA GLY A 20 15.30 4.23 -6.46
C GLY A 20 14.97 4.93 -5.15
N HIS A 21 14.84 6.25 -5.23
CA HIS A 21 14.57 7.10 -4.07
C HIS A 21 13.38 8.01 -4.34
N LEU A 22 12.58 8.20 -3.31
CA LEU A 22 11.57 9.25 -3.25
C LEU A 22 12.11 10.34 -2.32
N LEU A 23 12.17 11.56 -2.83
CA LEU A 23 12.62 12.73 -2.09
C LEU A 23 11.47 13.73 -1.96
N GLU A 24 11.43 14.43 -0.86
CA GLU A 24 10.57 15.60 -0.67
C GLU A 24 11.39 16.74 -0.11
N GLU A 25 11.30 17.90 -0.77
CA GLU A 25 11.94 19.14 -0.38
C GLU A 25 10.98 20.30 -0.64
N GLN A 26 10.62 21.03 0.39
CA GLN A 26 9.71 22.20 0.30
C GLN A 26 8.40 21.86 -0.42
N ASP A 27 7.79 20.76 -0.05
CA ASP A 27 6.54 20.24 -0.64
C ASP A 27 6.66 19.85 -2.13
N ILE A 28 7.85 19.71 -2.68
CA ILE A 28 8.10 19.21 -4.03
C ILE A 28 8.65 17.79 -3.94
N TRP A 29 7.95 16.86 -4.59
CA TRP A 29 8.35 15.47 -4.61
C TRP A 29 9.17 15.14 -5.85
N THR A 30 10.16 14.28 -5.67
CA THR A 30 11.04 13.83 -6.74
C THR A 30 11.24 12.33 -6.64
N LEU A 31 10.95 11.62 -7.70
CA LEU A 31 11.31 10.21 -7.89
C LEU A 31 12.64 10.15 -8.65
N LYS A 32 13.63 9.44 -8.10
CA LYS A 32 14.88 9.12 -8.79
C LYS A 32 15.01 7.61 -8.91
N TYR A 33 14.91 7.11 -10.12
CA TYR A 33 15.17 5.71 -10.40
C TYR A 33 16.65 5.37 -10.25
N ASP A 34 16.94 4.22 -9.69
CA ASP A 34 18.29 3.67 -9.73
C ASP A 34 18.66 3.21 -11.15
N ALA A 35 19.87 3.51 -11.58
CA ALA A 35 20.34 3.15 -12.91
C ALA A 35 20.41 1.63 -13.12
N SER A 36 20.64 0.86 -12.05
CA SER A 36 20.64 -0.61 -12.11
C SER A 36 19.22 -1.14 -12.31
N TRP A 37 18.24 -0.55 -11.61
CA TRP A 37 16.82 -0.87 -11.83
C TRP A 37 16.40 -0.56 -13.26
N SER A 38 16.67 0.65 -13.76
CA SER A 38 16.27 1.08 -15.10
C SER A 38 16.76 0.12 -16.21
N ARG A 39 17.90 -0.53 -16.01
CA ARG A 39 18.48 -1.49 -16.96
C ARG A 39 18.13 -2.96 -16.69
N SER A 40 17.48 -3.26 -15.59
CA SER A 40 17.09 -4.62 -15.22
C SER A 40 16.05 -5.19 -16.19
N ALA A 41 16.19 -6.46 -16.57
CA ALA A 41 15.18 -7.16 -17.36
C ALA A 41 13.85 -7.37 -16.61
N GLN A 42 13.86 -7.31 -15.29
CA GLN A 42 12.67 -7.43 -14.42
C GLN A 42 12.04 -6.08 -14.11
N ALA A 43 12.66 -4.97 -14.53
CA ALA A 43 12.17 -3.65 -14.23
C ALA A 43 10.90 -3.30 -15.01
N PHE A 44 10.03 -2.56 -14.35
CA PHE A 44 8.83 -1.97 -14.93
C PHE A 44 8.77 -0.48 -14.56
N ASP A 45 7.99 0.26 -15.31
CA ASP A 45 7.67 1.65 -14.98
C ASP A 45 6.68 1.67 -13.82
N LEU A 46 6.91 2.48 -12.78
CA LEU A 46 5.99 2.58 -11.65
C LEU A 46 4.61 3.07 -12.10
N SER A 47 4.59 3.90 -13.13
CA SER A 47 3.39 4.39 -13.79
C SER A 47 3.73 4.73 -15.24
N PRO A 48 2.77 4.68 -16.17
CA PRO A 48 2.96 5.23 -17.52
C PRO A 48 3.41 6.71 -17.53
N ALA A 49 3.03 7.46 -16.48
CA ALA A 49 3.45 8.85 -16.31
C ALA A 49 4.82 9.02 -15.62
N LEU A 50 5.43 7.92 -15.15
CA LEU A 50 6.73 7.87 -14.50
C LEU A 50 7.63 6.81 -15.16
N PRO A 51 7.94 6.96 -16.46
CA PRO A 51 8.70 5.96 -17.21
C PRO A 51 10.17 5.91 -16.75
N ARG A 52 10.70 4.71 -16.51
CA ARG A 52 12.07 4.49 -15.98
C ARG A 52 13.21 4.88 -16.91
N HIS A 53 12.93 5.08 -18.19
CA HIS A 53 13.95 5.59 -19.12
C HIS A 53 14.33 7.04 -18.81
N GLN A 54 13.45 7.81 -18.17
CA GLN A 54 13.74 9.08 -17.55
C GLN A 54 14.07 8.82 -16.06
N LEU A 55 15.34 8.94 -15.68
CA LEU A 55 15.80 8.57 -14.35
C LEU A 55 15.31 9.48 -13.24
N GLU A 56 14.91 10.71 -13.54
CA GLU A 56 14.42 11.67 -12.56
C GLU A 56 13.08 12.27 -13.01
N HIS A 57 12.08 12.18 -12.13
CA HIS A 57 10.79 12.84 -12.25
C HIS A 57 10.61 13.76 -11.06
N ARG A 58 10.44 15.05 -11.33
CA ARG A 58 10.25 16.07 -10.30
C ARG A 58 8.92 16.77 -10.50
N ASP A 59 8.16 16.88 -9.43
CA ASP A 59 6.89 17.62 -9.43
C ASP A 59 7.13 19.12 -9.63
N GLY A 60 6.19 19.76 -10.29
CA GLY A 60 6.08 21.21 -10.36
C GLY A 60 5.21 21.74 -9.22
N SER A 61 4.96 23.05 -9.26
CA SER A 61 4.06 23.70 -8.30
C SER A 61 2.59 23.30 -8.49
N THR A 62 2.18 22.98 -9.72
CA THR A 62 0.80 22.69 -10.09
C THR A 62 0.60 21.24 -10.56
N VAL A 63 1.57 20.68 -11.28
CA VAL A 63 1.54 19.29 -11.75
C VAL A 63 2.32 18.42 -10.77
N ARG A 64 1.61 17.53 -10.08
CA ARG A 64 2.12 16.74 -8.97
C ARG A 64 2.05 15.23 -9.27
N THR A 65 2.66 14.81 -10.37
CA THR A 65 2.58 13.42 -10.87
C THR A 65 3.23 12.43 -9.90
N VAL A 66 4.39 12.78 -9.32
CA VAL A 66 5.11 11.93 -8.37
C VAL A 66 4.30 11.80 -7.08
N GLN A 67 3.94 12.94 -6.49
CA GLN A 67 3.14 12.98 -5.27
C GLN A 67 1.82 12.22 -5.45
N TRP A 68 1.11 12.45 -6.55
CA TRP A 68 -0.15 11.78 -6.86
C TRP A 68 -0.01 10.26 -6.91
N PHE A 69 1.05 9.74 -7.55
CA PHE A 69 1.29 8.29 -7.60
C PHE A 69 1.46 7.69 -6.21
N PHE A 70 2.33 8.27 -5.39
CA PHE A 70 2.62 7.73 -4.06
C PHE A 70 1.48 7.98 -3.07
N ASP A 71 0.75 9.07 -3.22
CA ASP A 71 -0.42 9.40 -2.38
C ASP A 71 -1.54 8.36 -2.56
N ASN A 72 -1.71 7.84 -3.78
CA ASN A 72 -2.68 6.77 -4.07
C ASN A 72 -2.31 5.39 -3.47
N LEU A 73 -1.12 5.23 -2.91
CA LEU A 73 -0.75 4.04 -2.13
C LEU A 73 -1.22 4.12 -0.67
N LEU A 74 -1.70 5.28 -0.24
CA LEU A 74 -2.11 5.55 1.13
C LEU A 74 -3.60 5.30 1.34
N PRO A 75 -4.03 5.08 2.60
CA PRO A 75 -5.43 5.11 2.96
C PRO A 75 -6.05 6.47 2.62
N GLU A 76 -7.34 6.47 2.37
CA GLU A 76 -8.10 7.67 2.03
C GLU A 76 -8.95 8.16 3.21
N GLU A 77 -9.36 9.41 3.16
CA GLU A 77 -10.32 10.06 4.06
C GLU A 77 -10.08 9.80 5.55
N HIS A 78 -11.13 9.35 6.26
CA HIS A 78 -11.11 9.10 7.70
C HIS A 78 -10.09 8.03 8.14
N LEU A 79 -9.74 7.07 7.26
CA LEU A 79 -8.69 6.09 7.56
C LEU A 79 -7.33 6.77 7.61
N ARG A 80 -7.05 7.71 6.69
CA ARG A 80 -5.82 8.51 6.72
C ARG A 80 -5.75 9.37 7.97
N GLU A 81 -6.84 10.04 8.34
CA GLU A 81 -6.90 10.83 9.56
C GLU A 81 -6.64 9.99 10.81
N ALA A 82 -7.17 8.78 10.87
CA ALA A 82 -6.92 7.86 11.96
C ALA A 82 -5.45 7.45 12.05
N VAL A 83 -4.80 7.14 10.90
CA VAL A 83 -3.36 6.86 10.83
C VAL A 83 -2.55 8.07 11.27
N CYS A 84 -2.87 9.26 10.79
CA CYS A 84 -2.18 10.49 11.15
C CYS A 84 -2.22 10.75 12.66
N ARG A 85 -3.38 10.53 13.29
CA ARG A 85 -3.52 10.68 14.75
C ARG A 85 -2.73 9.64 15.52
N GLU A 86 -2.78 8.37 15.08
CA GLU A 86 -2.10 7.26 15.76
C GLU A 86 -0.58 7.39 15.65
N ALA A 87 -0.07 7.71 14.46
CA ALA A 87 1.36 7.85 14.19
C ALA A 87 1.91 9.23 14.61
N ASN A 88 1.04 10.17 14.98
CA ASN A 88 1.40 11.57 15.22
C ASN A 88 2.14 12.20 14.03
N VAL A 89 1.66 11.95 12.83
CA VAL A 89 2.18 12.49 11.56
C VAL A 89 1.16 13.41 10.90
N ARG A 90 1.60 14.30 10.00
CA ARG A 90 0.73 15.37 9.50
C ARG A 90 0.55 15.40 7.99
N ASP A 91 1.51 14.89 7.25
CA ASP A 91 1.49 14.95 5.79
C ASP A 91 1.65 13.57 5.14
N ALA A 92 1.40 13.51 3.83
CA ALA A 92 1.41 12.28 3.07
C ALA A 92 2.80 11.60 3.05
N PHE A 93 3.89 12.38 3.05
CA PHE A 93 5.24 11.81 3.06
C PHE A 93 5.56 11.11 4.38
N ASP A 94 5.14 11.69 5.50
CA ASP A 94 5.30 11.06 6.82
C ASP A 94 4.40 9.85 6.98
N VAL A 95 3.19 9.86 6.40
CA VAL A 95 2.32 8.66 6.34
C VAL A 95 2.98 7.56 5.51
N LEU A 96 3.57 7.89 4.34
CA LEU A 96 4.37 6.94 3.56
C LEU A 96 5.55 6.38 4.34
N ARG A 97 6.28 7.24 5.07
CA ARG A 97 7.38 6.81 5.94
C ARG A 97 6.91 5.84 7.03
N TYR A 98 5.74 6.08 7.59
CA TYR A 98 5.18 5.25 8.66
C TYR A 98 4.65 3.91 8.16
N LEU A 99 3.95 3.91 7.02
CA LEU A 99 3.32 2.72 6.43
C LEU A 99 4.17 2.04 5.34
N GLY A 100 5.17 2.72 4.81
CA GLY A 100 5.86 2.33 3.59
C GLY A 100 6.58 0.99 3.64
N ARG A 101 6.95 0.50 4.84
CA ARG A 101 7.47 -0.86 5.02
C ARG A 101 6.48 -1.92 4.53
N GLU A 102 5.20 -1.62 4.56
CA GLU A 102 4.08 -2.50 4.27
C GLU A 102 3.04 -1.76 3.41
N SER A 103 3.51 -1.03 2.39
CA SER A 103 2.63 -0.22 1.54
C SER A 103 1.67 -1.08 0.73
N ALA A 104 0.59 -0.45 0.28
CA ALA A 104 -0.31 -1.06 -0.70
C ALA A 104 0.44 -1.30 -2.02
N GLY A 105 0.33 -2.50 -2.58
CA GLY A 105 0.97 -2.85 -3.84
C GLY A 105 2.32 -3.53 -3.67
N ALA A 106 3.18 -3.40 -4.69
CA ALA A 106 4.41 -4.16 -4.82
C ALA A 106 5.65 -3.46 -4.24
N LEU A 107 5.52 -2.22 -3.79
CA LEU A 107 6.65 -1.41 -3.34
C LEU A 107 6.80 -1.43 -1.82
N THR A 108 8.06 -1.46 -1.37
CA THR A 108 8.43 -1.17 0.03
C THR A 108 9.19 0.14 0.06
N LEU A 109 8.77 1.06 0.94
CA LEU A 109 9.41 2.35 1.12
C LEU A 109 10.01 2.43 2.52
N LEU A 110 11.32 2.67 2.62
CA LEU A 110 12.04 2.68 3.88
C LEU A 110 12.86 3.96 4.04
N PRO A 111 12.97 4.51 5.24
CA PRO A 111 13.99 5.50 5.55
C PRO A 111 15.39 5.00 5.22
N PRO A 112 16.33 5.88 4.84
CA PRO A 112 17.72 5.51 4.64
C PRO A 112 18.30 4.83 5.88
N GLY A 113 19.02 3.72 5.66
CA GLY A 113 19.64 2.94 6.74
C GLY A 113 18.72 1.87 7.38
N GLU A 114 17.43 1.85 7.05
CA GLU A 114 16.56 0.75 7.47
C GLU A 114 16.71 -0.47 6.55
N ALA A 115 16.77 -1.65 7.16
CA ALA A 115 16.86 -2.91 6.44
C ALA A 115 15.47 -3.41 5.99
N LEU A 116 15.45 -4.05 4.82
CA LEU A 116 14.26 -4.77 4.37
C LEU A 116 13.87 -5.85 5.39
N PRO A 117 12.57 -6.04 5.66
CA PRO A 117 12.11 -7.13 6.49
C PRO A 117 12.52 -8.48 5.87
N THR A 118 13.11 -9.36 6.68
CA THR A 118 13.55 -10.70 6.26
C THR A 118 12.70 -11.80 6.86
N ASP A 119 12.12 -11.54 8.01
CA ASP A 119 11.32 -12.51 8.73
C ASP A 119 9.94 -12.65 8.08
N SER A 120 9.57 -13.87 7.77
CA SER A 120 8.27 -14.21 7.22
C SER A 120 7.53 -15.11 8.19
N ALA A 121 6.32 -14.73 8.54
CA ALA A 121 5.45 -15.51 9.42
C ALA A 121 3.98 -15.36 9.01
N ILE A 122 3.18 -16.33 9.40
CA ILE A 122 1.71 -16.26 9.33
C ILE A 122 1.16 -16.53 10.74
N VAL A 123 0.17 -15.75 11.16
CA VAL A 123 -0.49 -15.88 12.47
C VAL A 123 -1.88 -16.45 12.24
N PRO A 124 -2.26 -17.57 12.89
CA PRO A 124 -3.60 -18.13 12.75
C PRO A 124 -4.68 -17.10 13.06
N LEU A 125 -5.72 -17.07 12.25
CA LEU A 125 -6.88 -16.20 12.40
C LEU A 125 -8.16 -17.04 12.51
N PRO A 126 -8.46 -17.61 13.69
CA PRO A 126 -9.68 -18.38 13.89
C PRO A 126 -10.94 -17.51 13.79
N ASP A 127 -12.09 -18.11 13.56
CA ASP A 127 -13.35 -17.43 13.25
C ASP A 127 -13.75 -16.37 14.29
N ASP A 128 -13.52 -16.65 15.57
CA ASP A 128 -13.82 -15.69 16.63
C ASP A 128 -12.89 -14.46 16.59
N ALA A 129 -11.62 -14.65 16.23
CA ALA A 129 -10.67 -13.57 16.04
C ALA A 129 -11.01 -12.77 14.77
N LEU A 130 -11.34 -13.45 13.68
CA LEU A 130 -11.81 -12.80 12.44
C LEU A 130 -13.06 -11.96 12.71
N ALA A 131 -14.05 -12.51 13.43
CA ALA A 131 -15.27 -11.79 13.77
C ALA A 131 -14.99 -10.54 14.61
N ARG A 132 -14.05 -10.61 15.56
CA ARG A 132 -13.59 -9.44 16.33
C ARG A 132 -12.91 -8.40 15.42
N ARG A 133 -12.02 -8.84 14.50
CA ARG A 133 -11.37 -7.94 13.54
C ARG A 133 -12.40 -7.18 12.71
N ILE A 134 -13.37 -7.88 12.11
CA ILE A 134 -14.40 -7.27 11.27
C ILE A 134 -15.23 -6.26 12.05
N ARG A 135 -15.66 -6.58 13.27
CA ARG A 135 -16.44 -5.66 14.11
C ARG A 135 -15.69 -4.39 14.49
N ASN A 136 -14.37 -4.50 14.66
CA ASN A 136 -13.52 -3.39 15.09
C ASN A 136 -13.04 -2.52 13.92
N LEU A 137 -13.12 -2.99 12.68
CA LEU A 137 -12.64 -2.27 11.49
C LEU A 137 -13.13 -0.81 11.38
N PRO A 138 -14.40 -0.47 11.70
CA PRO A 138 -14.86 0.92 11.65
C PRO A 138 -14.23 1.84 12.69
N GLN A 139 -13.67 1.28 13.78
CA GLN A 139 -13.19 2.03 14.94
C GLN A 139 -11.68 1.93 15.16
N GLN A 140 -11.06 0.92 14.59
CA GLN A 140 -9.63 0.66 14.71
C GLN A 140 -8.96 0.76 13.34
N THR A 141 -7.90 1.53 13.26
CA THR A 141 -6.96 1.38 12.16
C THR A 141 -6.40 -0.03 12.19
N LEU A 142 -6.19 -0.65 11.05
CA LEU A 142 -5.55 -1.97 10.89
C LEU A 142 -4.15 -2.07 11.55
N ILE A 143 -3.70 -0.97 12.15
CA ILE A 143 -2.35 -0.75 12.64
C ILE A 143 -2.17 -1.23 14.08
N ARG A 144 -3.22 -1.11 14.92
CA ARG A 144 -3.04 -1.25 16.37
C ARG A 144 -2.88 -2.67 16.85
N ASP A 145 -3.59 -3.63 16.26
CA ASP A 145 -3.62 -5.02 16.73
C ASP A 145 -3.24 -6.03 15.61
N ALA A 146 -2.86 -5.56 14.42
CA ALA A 146 -2.44 -6.43 13.35
C ALA A 146 -0.95 -6.79 13.48
N PRO A 147 -0.56 -8.05 13.21
CA PRO A 147 0.84 -8.47 13.17
C PRO A 147 1.66 -7.69 12.15
N LYS A 148 1.00 -7.06 11.19
CA LYS A 148 1.57 -6.27 10.12
C LYS A 148 0.79 -4.96 9.95
N LYS A 149 1.50 -3.83 9.90
CA LYS A 149 0.93 -2.52 9.61
C LYS A 149 0.73 -2.41 8.10
N MET A 150 -0.46 -2.72 7.63
CA MET A 150 -0.71 -2.70 6.20
C MET A 150 -1.56 -1.50 5.81
N SER A 151 -1.04 -0.65 4.92
CA SER A 151 -1.88 0.30 4.22
C SER A 151 -2.59 -0.44 3.09
N ALA A 152 -3.89 -0.60 3.21
CA ALA A 152 -4.69 -0.96 2.06
C ALA A 152 -5.27 0.33 1.49
N ALA A 153 -4.82 0.74 0.30
CA ALA A 153 -5.32 1.93 -0.39
C ALA A 153 -6.85 1.90 -0.56
N GLY A 154 -7.47 3.07 -0.53
CA GLY A 154 -8.92 3.26 -0.71
C GLY A 154 -9.70 3.42 0.57
N ALA A 155 -10.94 3.92 0.45
CA ALA A 155 -11.82 4.29 1.56
C ALA A 155 -12.55 3.11 2.22
N GLN A 156 -12.67 1.96 1.56
CA GLN A 156 -13.38 0.80 2.08
C GLN A 156 -12.52 -0.02 3.03
N HIS A 157 -13.10 -0.42 4.16
CA HIS A 157 -12.44 -1.34 5.11
C HIS A 157 -12.13 -2.69 4.46
N LYS A 158 -10.93 -3.19 4.69
CA LYS A 158 -10.47 -4.47 4.17
C LYS A 158 -9.43 -5.11 5.10
N LEU A 159 -9.36 -6.44 5.07
CA LEU A 159 -8.34 -7.22 5.76
C LEU A 159 -7.48 -7.96 4.73
N LEU A 160 -6.19 -7.99 4.97
CA LEU A 160 -5.25 -8.74 4.14
C LEU A 160 -4.97 -10.08 4.81
N LEU A 161 -5.18 -11.14 4.07
CA LEU A 161 -5.15 -12.50 4.61
C LEU A 161 -4.24 -13.41 3.77
N VAL A 162 -3.78 -14.46 4.42
CA VAL A 162 -3.21 -15.64 3.77
C VAL A 162 -4.20 -16.77 3.96
N ILE A 163 -4.58 -17.44 2.87
CA ILE A 163 -5.36 -18.69 2.92
C ILE A 163 -4.42 -19.84 2.61
N LYS A 164 -4.31 -20.77 3.54
CA LYS A 164 -3.49 -21.98 3.39
C LYS A 164 -4.29 -23.18 3.88
N GLU A 165 -4.45 -24.19 3.02
CA GLU A 165 -5.17 -25.43 3.33
C GLU A 165 -6.61 -25.21 3.84
N GLY A 166 -7.24 -24.11 3.39
CA GLY A 166 -8.60 -23.72 3.79
C GLY A 166 -8.68 -22.94 5.11
N GLU A 167 -7.57 -22.75 5.80
CA GLU A 167 -7.48 -21.96 7.03
C GLU A 167 -7.03 -20.51 6.77
N LEU A 168 -7.46 -19.60 7.63
CA LEU A 168 -7.15 -18.18 7.55
C LEU A 168 -6.01 -17.80 8.47
N PHE A 169 -5.11 -16.98 7.96
CA PHE A 169 -3.97 -16.43 8.69
C PHE A 169 -3.81 -14.94 8.40
N GLU A 170 -3.28 -14.20 9.35
CA GLU A 170 -2.76 -12.84 9.14
C GLU A 170 -1.30 -12.93 8.70
N PRO A 171 -0.89 -12.22 7.62
CA PRO A 171 0.52 -12.15 7.25
C PRO A 171 1.29 -11.31 8.26
N ALA A 172 2.55 -11.68 8.52
CA ALA A 172 3.46 -10.95 9.40
C ALA A 172 4.84 -10.81 8.75
N GLY A 173 5.55 -9.74 9.11
CA GLY A 173 6.88 -9.45 8.56
C GLY A 173 6.88 -9.32 7.03
N ALA A 174 7.77 -10.03 6.36
CA ALA A 174 7.91 -10.00 4.90
C ALA A 174 6.87 -10.85 4.14
N THR A 175 5.96 -11.55 4.84
CA THR A 175 4.97 -12.43 4.20
C THR A 175 3.98 -11.61 3.37
N PRO A 176 3.82 -11.85 2.06
CA PRO A 176 2.78 -11.21 1.26
C PRO A 176 1.40 -11.78 1.62
N SER A 177 0.36 -10.96 1.51
CA SER A 177 -1.02 -11.45 1.53
C SER A 177 -1.35 -12.19 0.23
N THR A 178 -2.19 -13.20 0.32
CA THR A 178 -2.72 -13.93 -0.85
C THR A 178 -4.15 -13.50 -1.21
N HIS A 179 -4.87 -12.94 -0.23
CA HIS A 179 -6.28 -12.56 -0.37
C HIS A 179 -6.56 -11.22 0.32
N ILE A 180 -7.58 -10.55 -0.19
CA ILE A 180 -8.19 -9.37 0.42
C ILE A 180 -9.60 -9.74 0.82
N LEU A 181 -9.92 -9.64 2.11
CA LEU A 181 -11.28 -9.78 2.61
C LEU A 181 -11.89 -8.38 2.75
N LYS A 182 -13.04 -8.18 2.14
CA LYS A 182 -13.83 -6.96 2.25
C LYS A 182 -15.16 -7.29 2.93
N PRO A 183 -15.41 -6.82 4.16
CA PRO A 183 -16.71 -6.93 4.79
C PRO A 183 -17.69 -5.96 4.16
N ASP A 184 -18.97 -6.14 4.47
CA ASP A 184 -19.97 -5.15 4.11
C ASP A 184 -19.66 -3.79 4.74
N HIS A 185 -20.07 -2.72 4.06
CA HIS A 185 -19.91 -1.38 4.56
C HIS A 185 -20.66 -1.22 5.89
N PRO A 186 -20.09 -0.54 6.91
CA PRO A 186 -20.76 -0.37 8.20
C PRO A 186 -22.08 0.44 8.12
N ASP A 187 -22.17 1.35 7.16
CA ASP A 187 -23.40 2.08 6.82
C ASP A 187 -24.23 1.26 5.82
N VAL A 188 -24.97 0.30 6.34
CA VAL A 188 -25.79 -0.62 5.54
C VAL A 188 -27.05 0.05 4.94
N GLU A 189 -27.45 1.21 5.46
CA GLU A 189 -28.60 1.96 4.95
C GLU A 189 -28.27 2.60 3.60
N HIS A 190 -27.10 3.24 3.50
CA HIS A 190 -26.64 3.87 2.25
C HIS A 190 -25.90 2.92 1.32
N TYR A 191 -25.26 1.87 1.86
CA TYR A 191 -24.46 0.91 1.09
C TYR A 191 -24.90 -0.54 1.36
N PRO A 192 -26.16 -0.91 1.02
CA PRO A 192 -26.67 -2.25 1.28
C PRO A 192 -25.92 -3.31 0.45
N ALA A 193 -25.57 -4.42 1.08
CA ALA A 193 -24.91 -5.58 0.45
C ALA A 193 -23.68 -5.20 -0.38
N SER A 194 -22.83 -4.30 0.13
CA SER A 194 -21.69 -3.74 -0.62
C SER A 194 -20.69 -4.83 -1.07
N ALA A 195 -20.39 -5.81 -0.22
CA ALA A 195 -19.52 -6.93 -0.56
C ALA A 195 -20.10 -7.81 -1.67
N TYR A 196 -21.40 -8.07 -1.64
CA TYR A 196 -22.09 -8.85 -2.67
C TYR A 196 -22.13 -8.11 -4.02
N ASN A 197 -22.42 -6.81 -3.99
CA ASN A 197 -22.43 -5.96 -5.19
C ASN A 197 -21.04 -5.93 -5.84
N GLU A 198 -19.97 -5.80 -5.05
CA GLU A 198 -18.60 -5.85 -5.56
C GLU A 198 -18.27 -7.22 -6.16
N PHE A 199 -18.65 -8.32 -5.51
CA PHE A 199 -18.47 -9.67 -6.02
C PHE A 199 -19.17 -9.85 -7.39
N LEU A 200 -20.42 -9.41 -7.51
CA LEU A 200 -21.16 -9.50 -8.77
C LEU A 200 -20.51 -8.66 -9.89
N THR A 201 -20.07 -7.46 -9.57
CA THR A 201 -19.43 -6.55 -10.53
C THR A 201 -18.10 -7.09 -11.02
N ASN A 202 -17.30 -7.70 -10.15
CA ASN A 202 -15.99 -8.25 -10.50
C ASN A 202 -16.06 -9.60 -11.23
N ARG A 203 -17.17 -10.33 -11.12
CA ARG A 203 -17.34 -11.68 -11.73
C ARG A 203 -17.15 -11.70 -13.25
N PRO A 204 -17.63 -10.74 -14.06
CA PRO A 204 -17.35 -10.68 -15.50
C PRO A 204 -15.88 -10.47 -15.83
N TYR A 205 -15.15 -9.71 -15.01
CA TYR A 205 -13.72 -9.43 -15.20
C TYR A 205 -12.87 -10.68 -14.93
N ALA A 206 -13.14 -11.43 -13.88
CA ALA A 206 -12.43 -12.66 -13.56
C ALA A 206 -12.53 -13.70 -14.70
N ARG A 207 -13.68 -13.80 -15.35
CA ARG A 207 -13.87 -14.69 -16.51
C ARG A 207 -13.09 -14.24 -17.74
N ARG A 208 -12.92 -12.94 -17.97
CA ARG A 208 -12.13 -12.42 -19.09
C ARG A 208 -10.64 -12.64 -18.88
N VAL A 209 -10.14 -12.48 -17.66
CA VAL A 209 -8.72 -12.70 -17.31
C VAL A 209 -8.33 -14.17 -17.44
N THR A 210 -9.20 -15.12 -17.05
CA THR A 210 -8.95 -16.57 -17.23
C THR A 210 -8.99 -16.99 -18.69
N ALA A 211 -9.84 -16.39 -19.53
CA ALA A 211 -9.89 -16.66 -20.96
C ALA A 211 -8.64 -16.16 -21.69
N TRP A 212 -8.01 -15.09 -21.20
CA TRP A 212 -6.78 -14.54 -21.80
C TRP A 212 -5.52 -15.37 -21.50
N ARG A 213 -5.49 -16.06 -20.34
CA ARG A 213 -4.41 -16.97 -19.97
C ARG A 213 -4.44 -18.31 -20.69
N SER A 214 -5.58 -18.73 -21.21
CA SER A 214 -5.73 -20.01 -21.94
C SER A 214 -5.50 -19.89 -23.46
N ALA A 215 -5.20 -18.70 -23.96
CA ALA A 215 -4.94 -18.42 -25.40
C ALA A 215 -3.47 -18.10 -25.71
N ALA A 216 -2.56 -18.32 -24.74
CA ALA A 216 -1.11 -18.12 -24.92
C ALA A 216 -0.36 -19.46 -24.88
#